data_89257331dcb910f00863b86eaba3a7c8
#
_entry.id   89257331dcb910f00863b86eaba3a7c8
#
_cell.length_a   1.000
_cell.length_b   1.000
_cell.length_c   1.000
_cell.angle_alpha   90.00
_cell.angle_beta   90.00
_cell.angle_gamma   90.00
#
_symmetry.space_group_name_H-M   'P 1'
#
loop_
_entity.id
_entity.type
_entity.pdbx_description
1 polymer ?
#
loop_
_entity_poly.entity_id
_entity_poly.type
_entity_poly.pdbx_seq_one_letter_code
_entity_poly.pdbx_strand_id
1 'polypeptide(L)'
;METTLVLLKPDCVQRRLIGEIIGRFERKGLNVVGMKMLRVTPELSRQHYAEHVSKPFYPNLEDFITSAPIVAMAIEGLEAIRVVRDM
;
A
#
# COMPACT_ATOMS: atom_id res chain seq x y z
N MET A 1 7.71 -4.50 -19.18
CA MET A 1 6.62 -4.62 -18.20
C MET A 1 7.14 -4.16 -16.85
N GLU A 2 6.34 -3.39 -16.13
CA GLU A 2 6.74 -2.81 -14.86
C GLU A 2 6.03 -3.51 -13.70
N THR A 3 6.69 -3.51 -12.54
CA THR A 3 6.09 -3.98 -11.29
C THR A 3 6.20 -2.87 -10.25
N THR A 4 5.10 -2.56 -9.57
CA THR A 4 5.09 -1.54 -8.52
C THR A 4 4.48 -2.10 -7.23
N LEU A 5 4.90 -1.54 -6.11
CA LEU A 5 4.36 -1.89 -4.79
C LEU A 5 3.19 -0.99 -4.46
N VAL A 6 2.09 -1.59 -4.01
CA VAL A 6 0.91 -0.86 -3.54
C VAL A 6 0.61 -1.29 -2.12
N LEU A 7 0.37 -0.32 -1.25
CA LEU A 7 -0.03 -0.58 0.14
C LEU A 7 -1.46 -0.12 0.35
N LEU A 8 -2.33 -1.07 0.75
CA LEU A 8 -3.68 -0.74 1.20
C LEU A 8 -3.61 -0.52 2.70
N LYS A 9 -3.71 0.73 3.12
CA LYS A 9 -3.51 1.16 4.51
C LYS A 9 -4.65 0.73 5.41
N PRO A 10 -4.52 0.85 6.74
CA PRO A 10 -5.51 0.33 7.67
C PRO A 10 -6.94 0.79 7.43
N ASP A 11 -7.14 2.05 7.03
CA ASP A 11 -8.49 2.57 6.76
C ASP A 11 -9.16 1.85 5.60
N CYS A 12 -8.40 1.55 4.54
CA CYS A 12 -8.92 0.80 3.40
C CYS A 12 -9.33 -0.61 3.80
N VAL A 13 -8.51 -1.27 4.61
CA VAL A 13 -8.80 -2.63 5.08
C VAL A 13 -10.03 -2.63 5.98
N GLN A 14 -10.12 -1.69 6.91
CA GLN A 14 -11.24 -1.59 7.83
C GLN A 14 -12.56 -1.25 7.12
N ARG A 15 -12.50 -0.48 6.04
CA ARG A 15 -13.69 -0.13 5.25
C ARG A 15 -14.08 -1.21 4.25
N ARG A 16 -13.37 -2.34 4.23
CA ARG A 16 -13.66 -3.48 3.35
C ARG A 16 -13.56 -3.13 1.87
N LEU A 17 -12.56 -2.33 1.51
CA LEU A 17 -12.36 -1.86 0.13
C LEU A 17 -11.31 -2.67 -0.63
N ILE A 18 -10.71 -3.70 -0.02
CA ILE A 18 -9.64 -4.49 -0.64
C ILE A 18 -10.09 -5.06 -1.99
N GLY A 19 -11.24 -5.73 -2.00
CA GLY A 19 -11.74 -6.37 -3.22
C GLY A 19 -12.07 -5.37 -4.32
N GLU A 20 -12.62 -4.21 -3.97
CA GLU A 20 -12.92 -3.17 -4.94
C GLU A 20 -11.64 -2.64 -5.59
N ILE A 21 -10.59 -2.41 -4.81
CA ILE A 21 -9.34 -1.87 -5.33
C ILE A 21 -8.65 -2.90 -6.22
N ILE A 22 -8.61 -4.18 -5.80
CA ILE A 22 -8.07 -5.25 -6.64
C ILE A 22 -8.83 -5.33 -7.96
N GLY A 23 -10.16 -5.24 -7.90
CA GLY A 23 -11.00 -5.25 -9.10
C GLY A 23 -10.66 -4.09 -10.04
N ARG A 24 -10.37 -2.91 -9.51
CA ARG A 24 -9.97 -1.76 -10.33
C ARG A 24 -8.65 -2.00 -11.05
N PHE A 25 -7.65 -2.60 -10.36
CA PHE A 25 -6.39 -2.95 -11.01
C PHE A 25 -6.61 -3.94 -12.15
N GLU A 26 -7.41 -4.97 -11.91
CA GLU A 26 -7.67 -5.99 -12.93
C GLU A 26 -8.43 -5.42 -14.12
N ARG A 27 -9.38 -4.52 -13.90
CA ARG A 27 -10.11 -3.86 -15.00
C ARG A 27 -9.21 -2.96 -15.84
N LYS A 28 -8.10 -2.47 -15.26
CA LYS A 28 -7.09 -1.70 -16.00
C LYS A 28 -6.08 -2.59 -16.73
N GLY A 29 -6.25 -3.90 -16.69
CA GLY A 29 -5.33 -4.83 -17.34
C GLY A 29 -4.07 -5.11 -16.53
N LEU A 30 -4.06 -4.80 -15.24
CA LEU A 30 -2.92 -5.04 -14.36
C LEU A 30 -3.09 -6.37 -13.66
N ASN A 31 -1.96 -7.03 -13.37
CA ASN A 31 -1.93 -8.31 -12.68
C ASN A 31 -1.42 -8.15 -11.25
N VAL A 32 -2.11 -8.76 -10.30
CA VAL A 32 -1.61 -8.87 -8.93
C VAL A 32 -0.69 -10.10 -8.89
N VAL A 33 0.61 -9.87 -8.79
CA VAL A 33 1.60 -10.95 -8.82
C VAL A 33 2.15 -11.29 -7.44
N GLY A 34 1.81 -10.51 -6.42
CA GLY A 34 2.14 -10.80 -5.03
C GLY A 34 1.17 -10.07 -4.11
N MET A 35 0.84 -10.70 -2.99
CA MET A 35 -0.08 -10.11 -2.02
C MET A 35 0.21 -10.66 -0.64
N LYS A 36 0.24 -9.78 0.37
CA LYS A 36 0.44 -10.18 1.74
C LYS A 36 -0.29 -9.23 2.68
N MET A 37 -1.05 -9.79 3.61
CA MET A 37 -1.60 -9.02 4.72
C MET A 37 -0.61 -9.08 5.88
N LEU A 38 -0.28 -7.94 6.45
CA LEU A 38 0.67 -7.86 7.56
C LEU A 38 0.34 -6.70 8.48
N ARG A 39 0.84 -6.82 9.72
CA ARG A 39 0.77 -5.71 10.67
C ARG A 39 2.13 -5.01 10.67
N VAL A 40 2.11 -3.71 10.43
CA VAL A 40 3.32 -2.90 10.45
C VAL A 40 3.73 -2.64 11.89
N THR A 41 4.97 -2.98 12.24
CA THR A 41 5.55 -2.64 13.54
C THR A 41 6.14 -1.23 13.50
N PRO A 42 6.34 -0.57 14.66
CA PRO A 42 7.03 0.72 14.68
C PRO A 42 8.39 0.69 13.99
N GLU A 43 9.15 -0.39 14.17
CA GLU A 43 10.46 -0.55 13.53
C GLU A 43 10.32 -0.59 12.01
N LEU A 44 9.38 -1.37 11.49
CA LEU A 44 9.15 -1.46 10.05
C LEU A 44 8.68 -0.13 9.49
N SER A 45 7.80 0.58 10.21
CA SER A 45 7.33 1.90 9.83
C SER A 45 8.50 2.88 9.68
N ARG A 46 9.42 2.89 10.64
CA ARG A 46 10.57 3.79 10.61
C ARG A 46 11.52 3.47 9.47
N GLN A 47 11.68 2.19 9.12
CA GLN A 47 12.49 1.80 7.98
C GLN A 47 11.85 2.26 6.67
N HIS A 48 10.55 2.04 6.53
CA HIS A 48 9.83 2.40 5.30
C HIS A 48 9.75 3.90 5.10
N TYR A 49 9.56 4.66 6.17
CA TYR A 49 9.43 6.12 6.13
C TYR A 49 10.67 6.83 6.67
N ALA A 50 11.86 6.25 6.47
CA ALA A 50 13.09 6.78 7.05
C ALA A 50 13.32 8.27 6.77
N GLU A 51 12.92 8.74 5.59
CA GLU A 51 13.07 10.14 5.20
C GLU A 51 12.13 11.08 5.95
N HIS A 52 11.11 10.54 6.61
CA HIS A 52 10.05 11.33 7.25
C HIS A 52 10.07 11.26 8.77
N VAL A 53 10.90 10.38 9.37
CA VAL A 53 10.87 10.10 10.81
C VAL A 53 11.04 11.36 11.66
N SER A 54 11.87 12.31 11.22
CA SER A 54 12.12 13.55 11.97
C SER A 54 11.08 14.65 11.72
N LYS A 55 10.12 14.42 10.84
CA LYS A 55 9.13 15.45 10.49
C LYS A 55 8.00 15.50 11.52
N PRO A 56 7.41 16.71 11.74
CA PRO A 56 6.35 16.86 12.77
C PRO A 56 5.14 15.97 12.58
N PHE A 57 4.79 15.60 11.34
CA PHE A 57 3.62 14.76 11.06
C PHE A 57 3.87 13.28 11.32
N TYR A 58 5.12 12.85 11.51
CA TYR A 58 5.44 11.42 11.53
C TYR A 58 4.79 10.65 12.69
N PRO A 59 4.75 11.15 13.94
CA PRO A 59 4.09 10.40 15.02
C PRO A 59 2.65 10.01 14.69
N ASN A 60 1.89 10.91 14.06
CA ASN A 60 0.51 10.61 13.65
C ASN A 60 0.48 9.57 12.54
N LEU A 61 1.41 9.64 11.59
CA LEU A 61 1.53 8.64 10.52
C LEU A 61 1.87 7.27 11.10
N GLU A 62 2.82 7.19 12.04
CA GLU A 62 3.19 5.93 12.67
C GLU A 62 2.01 5.32 13.43
N ASP A 63 1.28 6.13 14.20
CA ASP A 63 0.09 5.66 14.91
C ASP A 63 -0.95 5.11 13.95
N PHE A 64 -1.17 5.78 12.83
CA PHE A 64 -2.13 5.34 11.82
C PHE A 64 -1.71 4.03 11.17
N ILE A 65 -0.48 3.97 10.66
CA ILE A 65 -0.03 2.81 9.87
C ILE A 65 0.12 1.55 10.72
N THR A 66 0.34 1.70 12.03
CA THR A 66 0.48 0.56 12.94
C THR A 66 -0.83 0.18 13.64
N SER A 67 -1.92 0.92 13.39
CA SER A 67 -3.18 0.74 14.12
C SER A 67 -3.92 -0.55 13.76
N ALA A 68 -3.71 -1.09 12.55
CA ALA A 68 -4.39 -2.28 12.07
C ALA A 68 -3.60 -2.87 10.90
N PRO A 69 -3.94 -4.12 10.48
CA PRO A 69 -3.26 -4.73 9.34
C PRO A 69 -3.38 -3.91 8.06
N ILE A 70 -2.38 -4.05 7.21
CA ILE A 70 -2.38 -3.50 5.85
C ILE A 70 -2.26 -4.65 4.85
N VAL A 71 -2.54 -4.36 3.58
CA VAL A 71 -2.26 -5.31 2.50
C VAL A 71 -1.20 -4.71 1.60
N ALA A 72 -0.11 -5.45 1.40
CA ALA A 72 0.96 -5.09 0.47
C ALA A 72 0.80 -5.94 -0.79
N MET A 73 0.82 -5.30 -1.97
CA MET A 73 0.66 -5.98 -3.24
C MET A 73 1.75 -5.57 -4.21
N ALA A 74 2.21 -6.54 -5.01
CA ALA A 74 3.03 -6.28 -6.18
C ALA A 74 2.11 -6.31 -7.41
N ILE A 75 2.05 -5.20 -8.13
CA ILE A 75 1.18 -5.03 -9.29
C ILE A 75 2.05 -4.92 -10.53
N GLU A 76 1.77 -5.75 -11.52
CA GLU A 76 2.55 -5.83 -12.76
C GLU A 76 1.70 -5.48 -13.97
N GLY A 77 2.27 -4.75 -14.92
CA GLY A 77 1.61 -4.43 -16.18
C GLY A 77 2.40 -3.43 -16.99
N LEU A 78 1.92 -3.17 -18.20
CA LEU A 78 2.47 -2.10 -19.02
C LEU A 78 2.20 -0.76 -18.34
N GLU A 79 3.27 0.04 -18.15
CA GLU A 79 3.18 1.34 -17.49
C GLU A 79 2.50 1.28 -16.11
N ALA A 80 2.71 0.17 -15.36
CA ALA A 80 2.03 -0.05 -14.09
C ALA A 80 2.23 1.10 -13.11
N ILE A 81 3.43 1.67 -13.03
CA ILE A 81 3.71 2.76 -12.10
C ILE A 81 2.82 3.96 -12.39
N ARG A 82 2.71 4.35 -13.66
CA ARG A 82 1.88 5.49 -14.05
C ARG A 82 0.40 5.20 -13.84
N VAL A 83 -0.06 4.03 -14.28
CA VAL A 83 -1.48 3.67 -14.20
C VAL A 83 -1.94 3.61 -12.74
N VAL A 84 -1.16 3.00 -11.86
CA VAL A 84 -1.50 2.93 -10.43
C VAL A 84 -1.51 4.33 -9.82
N ARG A 85 -0.53 5.15 -10.12
CA ARG A 85 -0.46 6.52 -9.60
C ARG A 85 -1.66 7.37 -10.02
N ASP A 86 -2.15 7.18 -11.25
CA ASP A 86 -3.25 7.97 -11.80
C ASP A 86 -4.64 7.46 -11.37
N MET A 87 -4.68 6.37 -10.65
CA MET A 87 -5.91 5.87 -10.06
C MET A 87 -6.20 6.61 -8.76
#